data_a0f374f31357ee96997c15ed0825decb
#
_entry.id   a0f374f31357ee96997c15ed0825decb
#
_cell.length_a   1.000
_cell.length_b   1.000
_cell.length_c   1.000
_cell.angle_alpha   90.00
_cell.angle_beta   90.00
_cell.angle_gamma   90.00
#
_symmetry.space_group_name_H-M   'P 1'
#
loop_
_entity.id
_entity.type
_entity.pdbx_description
1 polymer ?
#
loop_
_entity_poly.entity_id
_entity_poly.type
_entity_poly.pdbx_seq_one_letter_code
_entity_poly.pdbx_strand_id
1 'polypeptide(L)'
;MIVLGGLMQLVVRGWATSKLIQPFILFMSAIISISPVKAASSDTSWVAPDMPEWSVPLAIIILTAVYTLIVFEIVHRALAAAVGGIAAVISLHVIGDGPNLSTIMTWIDWETIGLLIGMMVIVNILSKTGIFEWAAVQAYAQSGGSIWRLSFILCIITAVFSAFLDNVTTILLIVPVTIQISKVLDLEPVPLIIAEVMFSNIGGAATQIGDPPNIIIGAQLSAQALSGTVLESSSIGFTDFIIHVAPAVVICMIPSLWILRKIDNSGLSGERHRNIDLLRLRYGVKDKKLLIKSGIILMIVILLFFAHSAFPHPLLSVATIALGGAVAMLLITSPHHVEEQLDSVEWTTIIFFAGLFIMIHGLEFMGLIEMIAEMISDAISKTSEENRLMIAVLLLLWVSAIASAFIDNIPYTATMVPVVIELASDPLLGLPLGPLAWALALGACLGGNGTIIGASANVVAAGLAEESGNDISFNTFFRTGFPMMIFTVMIATVYCLVRYTISWPSTAYPIIIISAMAIISVALTPYVYRDSSVSNEKFINAESE
;
A
#
# COMPACT_ATOMS: atom_id res chain seq x y z
N MET A 1 25.42 -6.42 29.56
CA MET A 1 25.06 -4.98 29.58
C MET A 1 26.22 -4.05 29.21
N ILE A 2 27.43 -4.16 29.75
CA ILE A 2 28.55 -3.25 29.44
C ILE A 2 29.06 -3.39 27.99
N VAL A 3 29.06 -4.60 27.42
CA VAL A 3 29.52 -4.87 26.05
C VAL A 3 28.48 -4.42 25.01
N LEU A 4 27.16 -4.58 25.27
CA LEU A 4 26.09 -4.05 24.43
C LEU A 4 26.03 -2.50 24.44
N GLY A 5 26.31 -1.90 25.62
CA GLY A 5 26.40 -0.44 25.72
C GLY A 5 27.58 0.15 24.96
N GLY A 6 28.72 -0.56 24.91
CA GLY A 6 29.90 -0.15 24.13
C GLY A 6 29.70 -0.30 22.61
N LEU A 7 29.07 -1.37 22.17
CA LEU A 7 28.69 -1.58 20.76
C LEU A 7 27.61 -0.56 20.29
N MET A 8 26.64 -0.29 21.17
CA MET A 8 25.61 0.72 20.88
C MET A 8 26.19 2.14 20.80
N GLN A 9 27.18 2.47 21.65
CA GLN A 9 27.88 3.78 21.56
C GLN A 9 28.80 3.90 20.34
N LEU A 10 29.38 2.82 19.83
CA LEU A 10 30.18 2.80 18.61
C LEU A 10 29.30 2.93 17.36
N VAL A 11 28.18 2.23 17.33
CA VAL A 11 27.16 2.32 16.26
C VAL A 11 26.53 3.72 16.27
N VAL A 12 26.16 4.26 17.44
CA VAL A 12 25.57 5.61 17.58
C VAL A 12 26.57 6.72 17.21
N ARG A 13 27.89 6.56 17.46
CA ARG A 13 28.88 7.56 17.04
C ARG A 13 29.13 7.62 15.54
N GLY A 14 29.03 6.47 14.84
CA GLY A 14 29.14 6.43 13.37
C GLY A 14 27.88 6.95 12.65
N TRP A 15 26.72 6.80 13.28
CA TRP A 15 25.41 7.11 12.68
C TRP A 15 24.79 8.44 13.17
N ALA A 16 25.35 9.05 14.20
CA ALA A 16 24.86 10.32 14.76
C ALA A 16 24.95 11.53 13.81
N THR A 17 25.55 11.38 12.65
CA THR A 17 25.66 12.44 11.62
C THR A 17 24.52 12.39 10.59
N SER A 18 23.75 11.32 10.53
CA SER A 18 22.58 11.23 9.64
C SER A 18 21.36 11.92 10.29
N LYS A 19 20.93 13.03 9.71
CA LYS A 19 19.72 13.78 10.13
C LYS A 19 18.44 12.93 10.12
N LEU A 20 18.46 11.77 9.47
CA LEU A 20 17.32 10.85 9.30
C LEU A 20 17.14 9.87 10.48
N ILE A 21 18.22 9.53 11.19
CA ILE A 21 18.17 8.53 12.29
C ILE A 21 17.93 9.20 13.65
N GLN A 22 18.21 10.49 13.80
CA GLN A 22 17.93 11.23 15.03
C GLN A 22 16.47 11.09 15.52
N PRO A 23 15.43 11.19 14.69
CA PRO A 23 14.05 11.00 15.14
C PRO A 23 13.78 9.59 15.68
N PHE A 24 14.37 8.55 15.08
CA PHE A 24 14.21 7.18 15.55
C PHE A 24 14.90 6.96 16.90
N ILE A 25 16.10 7.48 17.07
CA ILE A 25 16.83 7.42 18.36
C ILE A 25 16.07 8.19 19.44
N LEU A 26 15.51 9.35 19.12
CA LEU A 26 14.68 10.13 20.04
C LEU A 26 13.39 9.40 20.39
N PHE A 27 12.71 8.79 19.42
CA PHE A 27 11.51 7.99 19.64
C PHE A 27 11.81 6.78 20.53
N MET A 28 12.84 6.00 20.21
CA MET A 28 13.25 4.85 21.03
C MET A 28 13.73 5.27 22.42
N SER A 29 14.45 6.40 22.54
CA SER A 29 14.88 6.90 23.85
C SER A 29 13.72 7.42 24.70
N ALA A 30 12.67 8.01 24.07
CA ALA A 30 11.46 8.42 24.76
C ALA A 30 10.71 7.19 25.32
N ILE A 31 10.54 6.14 24.51
CA ILE A 31 9.93 4.87 24.97
C ILE A 31 10.74 4.27 26.12
N ILE A 32 12.07 4.22 26.00
CA ILE A 32 12.95 3.68 27.06
C ILE A 32 12.86 4.50 28.35
N SER A 33 12.68 5.83 28.23
CA SER A 33 12.59 6.72 29.39
C SER A 33 11.26 6.62 30.14
N ILE A 34 10.20 6.20 29.48
CA ILE A 34 8.86 6.03 30.08
C ILE A 34 8.75 4.69 30.79
N SER A 35 9.44 3.65 30.30
CA SER A 35 9.38 2.33 30.92
C SER A 35 10.17 2.33 32.23
N PRO A 36 9.52 2.13 33.41
CA PRO A 36 10.24 2.01 34.66
C PRO A 36 11.17 0.80 34.56
N VAL A 37 12.46 1.03 34.87
CA VAL A 37 13.47 -0.04 34.94
C VAL A 37 13.18 -0.90 36.20
N LYS A 38 12.10 -1.67 36.18
CA LYS A 38 12.00 -2.85 37.02
C LYS A 38 12.94 -3.88 36.43
N ALA A 39 13.85 -4.41 37.25
CA ALA A 39 14.76 -5.48 36.85
C ALA A 39 13.95 -6.56 36.13
N ALA A 40 14.34 -6.87 34.89
CA ALA A 40 13.67 -7.83 34.05
C ALA A 40 13.54 -9.18 34.75
N SER A 41 12.40 -9.46 35.33
CA SER A 41 11.94 -10.83 35.45
C SER A 41 11.65 -11.31 34.04
N SER A 42 12.10 -12.50 33.69
CA SER A 42 11.94 -13.12 32.38
C SER A 42 10.50 -13.53 32.05
N ASP A 43 9.50 -12.92 32.67
CA ASP A 43 8.08 -13.10 32.41
C ASP A 43 7.64 -12.11 31.33
N THR A 44 7.50 -12.63 30.12
CA THR A 44 6.95 -11.91 28.95
C THR A 44 5.42 -11.80 28.97
N SER A 45 4.76 -12.30 30.00
CA SER A 45 3.30 -12.26 30.14
C SER A 45 2.84 -11.00 30.89
N TRP A 46 2.92 -9.83 30.23
CA TRP A 46 2.15 -8.67 30.71
C TRP A 46 0.65 -8.94 30.43
N VAL A 47 -0.15 -8.84 31.48
CA VAL A 47 -1.61 -8.93 31.37
C VAL A 47 -2.16 -7.53 31.50
N ALA A 48 -3.04 -7.14 30.58
CA ALA A 48 -3.70 -5.85 30.66
C ALA A 48 -4.49 -5.74 31.98
N PRO A 49 -4.42 -4.60 32.68
CA PRO A 49 -5.25 -4.35 33.85
C PRO A 49 -6.71 -4.27 33.46
N ASP A 50 -7.62 -4.40 34.43
CA ASP A 50 -9.03 -4.11 34.22
C ASP A 50 -9.20 -2.67 33.73
N MET A 51 -9.78 -2.50 32.53
CA MET A 51 -9.91 -1.20 31.90
C MET A 51 -11.10 -0.41 32.50
N PRO A 52 -10.88 0.82 32.97
CA PRO A 52 -11.96 1.68 33.43
C PRO A 52 -12.83 2.14 32.26
N GLU A 53 -14.11 2.50 32.52
CA GLU A 53 -15.08 2.95 31.50
C GLU A 53 -14.58 4.15 30.67
N TRP A 54 -13.67 4.97 31.19
CA TRP A 54 -13.10 6.11 30.47
C TRP A 54 -11.94 5.74 29.51
N SER A 55 -11.49 4.50 29.49
CA SER A 55 -10.38 4.06 28.61
C SER A 55 -10.74 4.17 27.13
N VAL A 56 -11.93 3.72 26.74
CA VAL A 56 -12.42 3.80 25.36
C VAL A 56 -12.58 5.25 24.88
N PRO A 57 -13.24 6.17 25.62
CA PRO A 57 -13.23 7.59 25.28
C PRO A 57 -11.83 8.19 25.09
N LEU A 58 -10.87 7.85 25.97
CA LEU A 58 -9.49 8.31 25.85
C LEU A 58 -8.82 7.74 24.59
N ALA A 59 -9.03 6.46 24.28
CA ALA A 59 -8.54 5.83 23.06
C ALA A 59 -9.06 6.53 21.80
N ILE A 60 -10.36 6.87 21.76
CA ILE A 60 -10.96 7.66 20.68
C ILE A 60 -10.29 9.03 20.53
N ILE A 61 -10.02 9.71 21.66
CA ILE A 61 -9.35 11.02 21.64
C ILE A 61 -7.94 10.89 21.06
N ILE A 62 -7.16 9.89 21.49
CA ILE A 62 -5.80 9.64 20.99
C ILE A 62 -5.85 9.37 19.48
N LEU A 63 -6.70 8.44 19.05
CA LEU A 63 -6.84 8.08 17.62
C LEU A 63 -7.23 9.30 16.79
N THR A 64 -8.26 10.04 17.22
CA THR A 64 -8.76 11.22 16.50
C THR A 64 -7.69 12.32 16.44
N ALA A 65 -6.96 12.56 17.53
CA ALA A 65 -5.88 13.54 17.56
C ALA A 65 -4.76 13.17 16.59
N VAL A 66 -4.29 11.91 16.61
CA VAL A 66 -3.23 11.45 15.71
C VAL A 66 -3.67 11.52 14.26
N TYR A 67 -4.91 11.08 13.95
CA TYR A 67 -5.43 11.18 12.58
C TYR A 67 -5.59 12.63 12.13
N THR A 68 -6.00 13.52 13.02
CA THR A 68 -6.04 14.96 12.74
C THR A 68 -4.65 15.50 12.39
N LEU A 69 -3.62 15.13 13.17
CA LEU A 69 -2.24 15.53 12.90
C LEU A 69 -1.73 15.02 11.54
N ILE A 70 -2.11 13.79 11.15
CA ILE A 70 -1.73 13.16 9.88
C ILE A 70 -2.49 13.80 8.71
N VAL A 71 -3.82 13.89 8.79
CA VAL A 71 -4.70 14.35 7.70
C VAL A 71 -4.46 15.83 7.36
N PHE A 72 -4.23 16.67 8.37
CA PHE A 72 -3.94 18.08 8.16
C PHE A 72 -2.44 18.39 8.03
N GLU A 73 -1.59 17.34 7.98
CA GLU A 73 -0.12 17.47 7.86
C GLU A 73 0.50 18.49 8.84
N ILE A 74 -0.10 18.63 10.04
CA ILE A 74 0.37 19.56 11.08
C ILE A 74 1.80 19.23 11.50
N VAL A 75 2.12 17.93 11.52
CA VAL A 75 3.47 17.39 11.75
C VAL A 75 3.70 16.21 10.80
N HIS A 76 4.96 15.87 10.59
CA HIS A 76 5.31 14.70 9.77
C HIS A 76 4.63 13.43 10.31
N ARG A 77 4.02 12.61 9.43
CA ARG A 77 3.23 11.41 9.79
C ARG A 77 3.95 10.43 10.73
N ALA A 78 5.27 10.25 10.54
CA ALA A 78 6.07 9.40 11.43
C ALA A 78 6.10 9.94 12.86
N LEU A 79 6.17 11.26 13.02
CA LEU A 79 6.16 11.89 14.34
C LEU A 79 4.77 11.82 14.98
N ALA A 80 3.71 12.01 14.19
CA ALA A 80 2.33 11.86 14.67
C ALA A 80 2.06 10.44 15.22
N ALA A 81 2.44 9.41 14.46
CA ALA A 81 2.31 8.01 14.89
C ALA A 81 3.16 7.69 16.13
N ALA A 82 4.40 8.20 16.19
CA ALA A 82 5.26 8.04 17.35
C ALA A 82 4.66 8.68 18.61
N VAL A 83 4.13 9.89 18.51
CA VAL A 83 3.43 10.58 19.61
C VAL A 83 2.19 9.80 20.05
N GLY A 84 1.43 9.26 19.09
CA GLY A 84 0.28 8.39 19.36
C GLY A 84 0.66 7.12 20.11
N GLY A 85 1.72 6.44 19.68
CA GLY A 85 2.25 5.26 20.37
C GLY A 85 2.69 5.57 21.79
N ILE A 86 3.41 6.67 22.00
CA ILE A 86 3.82 7.13 23.33
C ILE A 86 2.60 7.48 24.19
N ALA A 87 1.61 8.18 23.65
CA ALA A 87 0.39 8.54 24.36
C ALA A 87 -0.41 7.30 24.81
N ALA A 88 -0.54 6.30 23.93
CA ALA A 88 -1.19 5.03 24.27
C ALA A 88 -0.44 4.29 25.40
N VAL A 89 0.89 4.18 25.31
CA VAL A 89 1.72 3.54 26.34
C VAL A 89 1.61 4.30 27.68
N ILE A 90 1.67 5.63 27.68
CA ILE A 90 1.49 6.44 28.89
C ILE A 90 0.11 6.20 29.49
N SER A 91 -0.94 6.14 28.67
CA SER A 91 -2.31 5.90 29.12
C SER A 91 -2.43 4.57 29.87
N LEU A 92 -1.83 3.50 29.33
CA LEU A 92 -1.79 2.19 29.98
C LEU A 92 -1.05 2.22 31.32
N HIS A 93 0.04 3.00 31.46
CA HIS A 93 0.76 3.19 32.73
C HIS A 93 -0.05 4.00 33.75
N VAL A 94 -0.90 4.92 33.30
CA VAL A 94 -1.80 5.69 34.19
C VAL A 94 -2.97 4.83 34.68
N ILE A 95 -3.44 3.90 33.83
CA ILE A 95 -4.55 2.99 34.17
C ILE A 95 -4.09 1.94 35.20
N GLY A 96 -2.86 1.41 35.05
CA GLY A 96 -2.35 0.37 35.91
C GLY A 96 -0.86 0.07 35.71
N ASP A 97 -0.44 -1.17 35.97
CA ASP A 97 0.93 -1.61 35.64
C ASP A 97 1.08 -1.69 34.13
N GLY A 98 1.66 -0.64 33.54
CA GLY A 98 1.82 -0.54 32.09
C GLY A 98 2.85 -1.55 31.52
N PRO A 99 2.85 -1.77 30.19
CA PRO A 99 3.73 -2.71 29.53
C PRO A 99 5.20 -2.28 29.65
N ASN A 100 6.09 -3.26 29.84
CA ASN A 100 7.53 -3.00 29.79
C ASN A 100 8.02 -2.89 28.33
N LEU A 101 9.26 -2.42 28.13
CA LEU A 101 9.80 -2.21 26.78
C LEU A 101 9.81 -3.51 25.95
N SER A 102 10.11 -4.67 26.56
CA SER A 102 10.11 -5.94 25.83
C SER A 102 8.71 -6.30 25.30
N THR A 103 7.67 -6.05 26.07
CA THR A 103 6.27 -6.21 25.66
C THR A 103 5.92 -5.23 24.53
N ILE A 104 6.28 -3.94 24.66
CA ILE A 104 6.04 -2.94 23.61
C ILE A 104 6.70 -3.33 22.29
N MET A 105 7.93 -3.88 22.36
CA MET A 105 8.64 -4.35 21.16
C MET A 105 7.97 -5.54 20.48
N THR A 106 7.18 -6.35 21.19
CA THR A 106 6.39 -7.44 20.58
C THR A 106 5.13 -6.94 19.86
N TRP A 107 4.69 -5.72 20.13
CA TRP A 107 3.56 -5.11 19.44
C TRP A 107 3.91 -4.64 18.03
N ILE A 108 5.22 -4.46 17.75
CA ILE A 108 5.68 -4.10 16.41
C ILE A 108 5.61 -5.34 15.52
N ASP A 109 4.89 -5.22 14.41
CA ASP A 109 4.84 -6.27 13.38
C ASP A 109 6.15 -6.29 12.58
N TRP A 110 7.09 -7.12 13.04
CA TRP A 110 8.40 -7.29 12.41
C TRP A 110 8.34 -7.95 11.04
N GLU A 111 7.26 -8.68 10.72
CA GLU A 111 7.04 -9.23 9.38
C GLU A 111 6.78 -8.09 8.38
N THR A 112 5.89 -7.16 8.72
CA THR A 112 5.67 -5.96 7.89
C THR A 112 6.95 -5.13 7.76
N ILE A 113 7.63 -4.83 8.88
CA ILE A 113 8.86 -4.02 8.86
C ILE A 113 9.97 -4.68 8.03
N GLY A 114 10.20 -5.98 8.23
CA GLY A 114 11.22 -6.73 7.51
C GLY A 114 10.96 -6.81 6.02
N LEU A 115 9.70 -7.04 5.64
CA LEU A 115 9.28 -7.05 4.23
C LEU A 115 9.51 -5.69 3.57
N LEU A 116 9.11 -4.60 4.22
CA LEU A 116 9.30 -3.24 3.71
C LEU A 116 10.79 -2.93 3.50
N ILE A 117 11.63 -3.14 4.52
CA ILE A 117 13.08 -2.89 4.40
C ILE A 117 13.68 -3.72 3.27
N GLY A 118 13.35 -5.02 3.22
CA GLY A 118 13.86 -5.92 2.19
C GLY A 118 13.51 -5.45 0.78
N MET A 119 12.23 -5.12 0.55
CA MET A 119 11.76 -4.65 -0.76
C MET A 119 12.33 -3.27 -1.12
N MET A 120 12.40 -2.32 -0.18
CA MET A 120 13.01 -0.98 -0.41
C MET A 120 14.45 -1.09 -0.90
N VAL A 121 15.27 -1.96 -0.30
CA VAL A 121 16.66 -2.19 -0.73
C VAL A 121 16.71 -2.79 -2.13
N ILE A 122 15.90 -3.83 -2.41
CA ILE A 122 15.87 -4.49 -3.72
C ILE A 122 15.48 -3.49 -4.81
N VAL A 123 14.41 -2.72 -4.57
CA VAL A 123 13.86 -1.78 -5.53
C VAL A 123 14.81 -0.59 -5.76
N ASN A 124 15.44 -0.07 -4.71
CA ASN A 124 16.44 0.99 -4.85
C ASN A 124 17.62 0.58 -5.74
N ILE A 125 18.14 -0.64 -5.57
CA ILE A 125 19.22 -1.13 -6.43
C ILE A 125 18.74 -1.32 -7.88
N LEU A 126 17.52 -1.83 -8.06
CA LEU A 126 16.90 -1.98 -9.38
C LEU A 126 16.70 -0.61 -10.06
N SER A 127 16.28 0.42 -9.33
CA SER A 127 16.05 1.76 -9.87
C SER A 127 17.31 2.38 -10.46
N LYS A 128 18.49 2.13 -9.86
CA LYS A 128 19.78 2.61 -10.36
C LYS A 128 20.14 2.07 -11.75
N THR A 129 19.46 1.01 -12.21
CA THR A 129 19.65 0.46 -13.56
C THR A 129 19.08 1.34 -14.67
N GLY A 130 18.16 2.25 -14.36
CA GLY A 130 17.44 3.08 -15.34
C GLY A 130 16.28 2.39 -16.04
N ILE A 131 15.80 1.23 -15.51
CA ILE A 131 14.73 0.45 -16.15
C ILE A 131 13.40 1.21 -16.18
N PHE A 132 13.08 1.98 -15.14
CA PHE A 132 11.82 2.71 -15.03
C PHE A 132 11.79 3.89 -16.00
N GLU A 133 12.89 4.64 -16.07
CA GLU A 133 13.07 5.72 -17.03
C GLU A 133 13.03 5.22 -18.46
N TRP A 134 13.69 4.09 -18.71
CA TRP A 134 13.64 3.44 -20.02
C TRP A 134 12.22 3.03 -20.40
N ALA A 135 11.45 2.43 -19.47
CA ALA A 135 10.08 2.00 -19.72
C ALA A 135 9.16 3.19 -20.08
N ALA A 136 9.27 4.32 -19.35
CA ALA A 136 8.48 5.52 -19.64
C ALA A 136 8.84 6.14 -21.01
N VAL A 137 10.12 6.16 -21.40
CA VAL A 137 10.53 6.63 -22.73
C VAL A 137 10.04 5.67 -23.84
N GLN A 138 10.01 4.36 -23.58
CA GLN A 138 9.41 3.39 -24.51
C GLN A 138 7.89 3.57 -24.64
N ALA A 139 7.20 3.94 -23.57
CA ALA A 139 5.78 4.27 -23.62
C ALA A 139 5.51 5.41 -24.63
N TYR A 140 6.30 6.48 -24.56
CA TYR A 140 6.18 7.57 -25.55
C TYR A 140 6.51 7.07 -26.96
N ALA A 141 7.58 6.31 -27.14
CA ALA A 141 7.96 5.79 -28.46
C ALA A 141 6.83 4.95 -29.10
N GLN A 142 6.09 4.19 -28.29
CA GLN A 142 4.99 3.34 -28.75
C GLN A 142 3.67 4.09 -28.89
N SER A 143 3.53 5.26 -28.27
CA SER A 143 2.29 6.07 -28.34
C SER A 143 2.02 6.64 -29.74
N GLY A 144 3.07 6.71 -30.58
CA GLY A 144 2.98 7.31 -31.91
C GLY A 144 2.62 8.81 -31.88
N GLY A 145 2.96 9.52 -30.80
CA GLY A 145 2.69 10.94 -30.61
C GLY A 145 1.33 11.26 -29.99
N SER A 146 0.41 10.30 -29.84
CA SER A 146 -0.88 10.51 -29.20
C SER A 146 -0.70 10.60 -27.67
N ILE A 147 -1.20 11.68 -27.07
CA ILE A 147 -1.14 11.92 -25.62
C ILE A 147 -1.97 10.86 -24.89
N TRP A 148 -3.16 10.52 -25.41
CA TRP A 148 -3.99 9.48 -24.83
C TRP A 148 -3.28 8.11 -24.80
N ARG A 149 -2.66 7.70 -25.90
CA ARG A 149 -1.92 6.42 -25.94
C ARG A 149 -0.73 6.43 -25.00
N LEU A 150 -0.04 7.57 -24.87
CA LEU A 150 1.03 7.74 -23.89
C LEU A 150 0.50 7.53 -22.48
N SER A 151 -0.57 8.24 -22.08
CA SER A 151 -1.21 8.07 -20.77
C SER A 151 -1.65 6.62 -20.52
N PHE A 152 -2.29 5.99 -21.52
CA PHE A 152 -2.71 4.60 -21.45
C PHE A 152 -1.55 3.66 -21.13
N ILE A 153 -0.44 3.76 -21.88
CA ILE A 153 0.72 2.89 -21.70
C ILE A 153 1.40 3.18 -20.36
N LEU A 154 1.54 4.45 -19.97
CA LEU A 154 2.12 4.84 -18.68
C LEU A 154 1.28 4.30 -17.52
N CYS A 155 -0.05 4.43 -17.55
CA CYS A 155 -0.93 3.87 -16.53
C CYS A 155 -0.77 2.35 -16.37
N ILE A 156 -0.70 1.61 -17.50
CA ILE A 156 -0.50 0.15 -17.45
C ILE A 156 0.88 -0.20 -16.88
N ILE A 157 1.93 0.48 -17.32
CA ILE A 157 3.30 0.27 -16.81
C ILE A 157 3.34 0.56 -15.31
N THR A 158 2.77 1.67 -14.88
CA THR A 158 2.71 2.08 -13.46
C THR A 158 1.96 1.04 -12.62
N ALA A 159 0.80 0.57 -13.09
CA ALA A 159 0.04 -0.45 -12.40
C ALA A 159 0.80 -1.79 -12.29
N VAL A 160 1.49 -2.21 -13.35
CA VAL A 160 2.28 -3.44 -13.33
C VAL A 160 3.47 -3.31 -12.38
N PHE A 161 4.17 -2.19 -12.38
CA PHE A 161 5.27 -1.98 -11.46
C PHE A 161 4.75 -1.92 -10.02
N SER A 162 3.68 -1.17 -9.76
CA SER A 162 3.11 -1.04 -8.42
C SER A 162 2.57 -2.36 -7.87
N ALA A 163 2.21 -3.32 -8.70
CA ALA A 163 1.81 -4.65 -8.23
C ALA A 163 2.97 -5.44 -7.58
N PHE A 164 4.22 -5.13 -7.91
CA PHE A 164 5.41 -5.84 -7.40
C PHE A 164 6.37 -4.94 -6.61
N LEU A 165 6.18 -3.63 -6.70
CA LEU A 165 6.87 -2.60 -5.94
C LEU A 165 5.78 -1.83 -5.20
N ASP A 166 6.10 -1.25 -4.05
CA ASP A 166 5.10 -0.42 -3.38
C ASP A 166 4.71 0.81 -4.24
N ASN A 167 3.49 1.30 -4.02
CA ASN A 167 2.92 2.39 -4.81
C ASN A 167 3.71 3.70 -4.67
N VAL A 168 4.26 4.00 -3.49
CA VAL A 168 5.07 5.21 -3.24
C VAL A 168 6.35 5.18 -4.04
N THR A 169 7.11 4.09 -3.93
CA THR A 169 8.36 3.90 -4.69
C THR A 169 8.10 3.95 -6.20
N THR A 170 7.01 3.32 -6.67
CA THR A 170 6.64 3.37 -8.09
C THR A 170 6.45 4.80 -8.58
N ILE A 171 5.75 5.63 -7.81
CA ILE A 171 5.50 7.04 -8.14
C ILE A 171 6.77 7.88 -8.09
N LEU A 172 7.63 7.68 -7.08
CA LEU A 172 8.94 8.35 -6.99
C LEU A 172 9.81 8.10 -8.21
N LEU A 173 9.67 6.95 -8.87
CA LEU A 173 10.47 6.57 -10.03
C LEU A 173 9.88 7.03 -11.37
N ILE A 174 8.55 6.97 -11.52
CA ILE A 174 7.89 7.24 -12.81
C ILE A 174 7.57 8.73 -12.99
N VAL A 175 7.04 9.41 -11.98
CA VAL A 175 6.60 10.79 -12.08
C VAL A 175 7.70 11.76 -12.53
N PRO A 176 8.95 11.70 -12.02
CA PRO A 176 10.03 12.58 -12.52
C PRO A 176 10.29 12.42 -14.01
N VAL A 177 10.15 11.21 -14.54
CA VAL A 177 10.35 10.95 -15.98
C VAL A 177 9.16 11.47 -16.80
N THR A 178 7.94 11.27 -16.29
CA THR A 178 6.72 11.84 -16.90
C THR A 178 6.77 13.37 -16.97
N ILE A 179 7.24 14.03 -15.91
CA ILE A 179 7.49 15.49 -15.92
C ILE A 179 8.49 15.87 -17.00
N GLN A 180 9.59 15.13 -17.17
CA GLN A 180 10.58 15.42 -18.21
C GLN A 180 10.03 15.16 -19.63
N ILE A 181 9.27 14.09 -19.83
CA ILE A 181 8.59 13.81 -21.10
C ILE A 181 7.61 14.96 -21.41
N SER A 182 6.81 15.38 -20.44
CA SER A 182 5.86 16.50 -20.59
C SER A 182 6.54 17.81 -20.97
N LYS A 183 7.68 18.13 -20.34
CA LYS A 183 8.49 19.32 -20.70
C LYS A 183 8.99 19.26 -22.15
N VAL A 184 9.46 18.11 -22.61
CA VAL A 184 9.94 17.93 -24.00
C VAL A 184 8.79 18.06 -24.99
N LEU A 185 7.59 17.58 -24.63
CA LEU A 185 6.41 17.59 -25.46
C LEU A 185 5.62 18.90 -25.38
N ASP A 186 6.01 19.80 -24.49
CA ASP A 186 5.24 21.04 -24.20
C ASP A 186 3.80 20.72 -23.77
N LEU A 187 3.70 19.82 -22.78
CA LEU A 187 2.44 19.36 -22.19
C LEU A 187 2.38 19.76 -20.72
N GLU A 188 1.16 19.96 -20.24
CA GLU A 188 0.89 20.05 -18.80
C GLU A 188 1.01 18.65 -18.19
N PRO A 189 1.89 18.42 -17.19
CA PRO A 189 2.13 17.07 -16.64
C PRO A 189 1.04 16.61 -15.68
N VAL A 190 0.28 17.52 -15.06
CA VAL A 190 -0.68 17.24 -13.98
C VAL A 190 -1.69 16.14 -14.34
N PRO A 191 -2.36 16.15 -15.52
CA PRO A 191 -3.31 15.08 -15.89
C PRO A 191 -2.65 13.71 -16.00
N LEU A 192 -1.41 13.64 -16.51
CA LEU A 192 -0.66 12.39 -16.63
C LEU A 192 -0.25 11.87 -15.25
N ILE A 193 0.23 12.75 -14.36
CA ILE A 193 0.63 12.40 -13.00
C ILE A 193 -0.56 11.87 -12.19
N ILE A 194 -1.70 12.55 -12.23
CA ILE A 194 -2.93 12.09 -11.55
C ILE A 194 -3.35 10.71 -12.08
N ALA A 195 -3.28 10.50 -13.40
CA ALA A 195 -3.59 9.22 -13.99
C ALA A 195 -2.65 8.10 -13.49
N GLU A 196 -1.34 8.34 -13.51
CA GLU A 196 -0.33 7.39 -13.03
C GLU A 196 -0.53 7.02 -11.56
N VAL A 197 -0.77 8.01 -10.71
CA VAL A 197 -1.02 7.80 -9.27
C VAL A 197 -2.24 6.90 -9.03
N MET A 198 -3.35 7.16 -9.73
CA MET A 198 -4.54 6.32 -9.60
C MET A 198 -4.27 4.88 -10.03
N PHE A 199 -3.50 4.70 -11.10
CA PHE A 199 -3.15 3.38 -11.59
C PHE A 199 -2.07 2.70 -10.74
N SER A 200 -1.24 3.46 -10.02
CA SER A 200 -0.36 2.94 -8.99
C SER A 200 -1.16 2.31 -7.84
N ASN A 201 -2.17 2.99 -7.32
CA ASN A 201 -3.02 2.47 -6.25
C ASN A 201 -3.88 1.27 -6.72
N ILE A 202 -4.43 1.31 -7.95
CA ILE A 202 -5.19 0.18 -8.52
C ILE A 202 -4.26 -1.03 -8.70
N GLY A 203 -3.07 -0.84 -9.27
CA GLY A 203 -2.10 -1.91 -9.51
C GLY A 203 -1.55 -2.48 -8.21
N GLY A 204 -1.19 -1.61 -7.26
CA GLY A 204 -0.69 -1.99 -5.94
C GLY A 204 -1.65 -2.89 -5.17
N ALA A 205 -2.96 -2.71 -5.34
CA ALA A 205 -3.95 -3.59 -4.73
C ALA A 205 -3.83 -5.07 -5.17
N ALA A 206 -3.20 -5.38 -6.31
CA ALA A 206 -3.21 -6.72 -6.89
C ALA A 206 -2.44 -7.77 -6.08
N THR A 207 -1.44 -7.38 -5.31
CA THR A 207 -0.57 -8.31 -4.58
C THR A 207 -0.37 -7.86 -3.13
N GLN A 208 0.12 -8.76 -2.30
CA GLN A 208 0.43 -8.44 -0.91
C GLN A 208 1.52 -7.36 -0.76
N ILE A 209 2.45 -7.26 -1.71
CA ILE A 209 3.61 -6.34 -1.63
C ILE A 209 3.42 -5.02 -2.38
N GLY A 210 2.35 -4.88 -3.15
CA GLY A 210 2.16 -3.72 -4.04
C GLY A 210 1.62 -2.46 -3.34
N ASP A 211 1.03 -2.60 -2.16
CA ASP A 211 0.51 -1.48 -1.36
C ASP A 211 0.70 -1.79 0.14
N PRO A 212 1.17 -0.85 0.97
CA PRO A 212 1.37 -1.07 2.40
C PRO A 212 0.15 -1.64 3.15
N PRO A 213 -1.11 -1.25 2.91
CA PRO A 213 -2.29 -1.92 3.46
C PRO A 213 -2.30 -3.43 3.27
N ASN A 214 -1.95 -3.90 2.09
CA ASN A 214 -1.92 -5.32 1.78
C ASN A 214 -0.80 -6.06 2.54
N ILE A 215 0.33 -5.38 2.76
CA ILE A 215 1.43 -5.91 3.57
C ILE A 215 0.94 -6.14 5.01
N ILE A 216 0.24 -5.16 5.60
CA ILE A 216 -0.32 -5.26 6.96
C ILE A 216 -1.32 -6.42 7.04
N ILE A 217 -2.29 -6.48 6.11
CA ILE A 217 -3.29 -7.55 6.07
C ILE A 217 -2.60 -8.92 5.96
N GLY A 218 -1.65 -9.07 5.03
CA GLY A 218 -0.97 -10.34 4.82
C GLY A 218 -0.07 -10.76 5.99
N ALA A 219 0.57 -9.82 6.68
CA ALA A 219 1.41 -10.11 7.84
C ALA A 219 0.56 -10.50 9.05
N GLN A 220 -0.46 -9.70 9.40
CA GLN A 220 -1.30 -9.92 10.58
C GLN A 220 -2.29 -11.09 10.43
N LEU A 221 -2.64 -11.48 9.19
CA LEU A 221 -3.49 -12.64 8.91
C LEU A 221 -2.70 -13.87 8.44
N SER A 222 -1.37 -13.85 8.58
CA SER A 222 -0.49 -14.97 8.25
C SER A 222 -0.68 -16.16 9.19
N ALA A 223 -0.24 -17.35 8.78
CA ALA A 223 -0.28 -18.54 9.60
C ALA A 223 0.50 -18.39 10.92
N GLN A 224 1.60 -17.62 10.92
CA GLN A 224 2.37 -17.33 12.11
C GLN A 224 1.61 -16.41 13.08
N ALA A 225 0.97 -15.35 12.56
CA ALA A 225 0.22 -14.39 13.37
C ALA A 225 -1.04 -15.03 14.00
N LEU A 226 -1.72 -15.90 13.26
CA LEU A 226 -2.95 -16.55 13.72
C LEU A 226 -2.71 -17.90 14.42
N SER A 227 -1.45 -18.29 14.64
CA SER A 227 -1.10 -19.55 15.27
C SER A 227 -1.70 -19.67 16.69
N GLY A 228 -2.36 -20.79 16.97
CA GLY A 228 -3.06 -21.04 18.23
C GLY A 228 -4.40 -20.33 18.38
N THR A 229 -4.87 -19.58 17.38
CA THR A 229 -6.21 -18.98 17.36
C THR A 229 -7.23 -19.87 16.64
N VAL A 230 -8.52 -19.58 16.80
CA VAL A 230 -9.60 -20.25 16.08
C VAL A 230 -9.55 -20.03 14.55
N LEU A 231 -8.80 -19.02 14.11
CA LEU A 231 -8.65 -18.63 12.71
C LEU A 231 -7.40 -19.20 12.02
N GLU A 232 -6.57 -19.99 12.72
CA GLU A 232 -5.31 -20.53 12.18
C GLU A 232 -5.48 -21.24 10.83
N SER A 233 -6.55 -22.02 10.69
CA SER A 233 -6.88 -22.74 9.44
C SER A 233 -7.36 -21.83 8.30
N SER A 234 -7.67 -20.58 8.59
CA SER A 234 -8.17 -19.58 7.65
C SER A 234 -7.12 -18.49 7.34
N SER A 235 -5.86 -18.75 7.73
CA SER A 235 -4.74 -17.82 7.49
C SER A 235 -4.57 -17.47 6.01
N ILE A 236 -4.06 -16.27 5.75
CA ILE A 236 -3.91 -15.70 4.41
C ILE A 236 -2.43 -15.67 4.03
N GLY A 237 -2.11 -16.20 2.85
CA GLY A 237 -0.77 -16.17 2.28
C GLY A 237 -0.64 -15.25 1.07
N PHE A 238 0.59 -15.10 0.59
CA PHE A 238 0.91 -14.27 -0.58
C PHE A 238 0.10 -14.65 -1.83
N THR A 239 -0.03 -15.94 -2.10
CA THR A 239 -0.76 -16.44 -3.28
C THR A 239 -2.27 -16.16 -3.18
N ASP A 240 -2.82 -16.15 -1.95
CA ASP A 240 -4.24 -15.89 -1.75
C ASP A 240 -4.61 -14.46 -2.18
N PHE A 241 -3.73 -13.47 -1.94
CA PHE A 241 -3.90 -12.12 -2.48
C PHE A 241 -4.04 -12.13 -3.99
N ILE A 242 -3.16 -12.84 -4.69
CA ILE A 242 -3.20 -12.90 -6.15
C ILE A 242 -4.45 -13.60 -6.65
N ILE A 243 -4.85 -14.69 -6.02
CA ILE A 243 -6.06 -15.45 -6.42
C ILE A 243 -7.35 -14.68 -6.13
N HIS A 244 -7.37 -13.89 -5.05
CA HIS A 244 -8.60 -13.26 -4.57
C HIS A 244 -8.71 -11.76 -4.84
N VAL A 245 -7.61 -11.04 -5.03
CA VAL A 245 -7.62 -9.60 -5.25
C VAL A 245 -7.20 -9.20 -6.66
N ALA A 246 -6.16 -9.84 -7.23
CA ALA A 246 -5.69 -9.49 -8.57
C ALA A 246 -6.76 -9.61 -9.67
N PRO A 247 -7.69 -10.59 -9.66
CA PRO A 247 -8.76 -10.62 -10.66
C PRO A 247 -9.66 -9.37 -10.63
N ALA A 248 -9.97 -8.83 -9.43
CA ALA A 248 -10.72 -7.58 -9.31
C ALA A 248 -9.95 -6.42 -9.93
N VAL A 249 -8.64 -6.33 -9.68
CA VAL A 249 -7.76 -5.31 -10.26
C VAL A 249 -7.74 -5.40 -11.79
N VAL A 250 -7.58 -6.59 -12.36
CA VAL A 250 -7.61 -6.80 -13.83
C VAL A 250 -8.95 -6.37 -14.43
N ILE A 251 -10.06 -6.70 -13.75
CA ILE A 251 -11.40 -6.27 -14.19
C ILE A 251 -11.53 -4.75 -14.13
N CYS A 252 -10.99 -4.09 -13.11
CA CYS A 252 -11.04 -2.64 -12.95
C CYS A 252 -10.18 -1.90 -13.98
N MET A 253 -9.05 -2.46 -14.43
CA MET A 253 -8.00 -1.77 -15.17
C MET A 253 -8.49 -1.03 -16.41
N ILE A 254 -9.09 -1.73 -17.36
CA ILE A 254 -9.50 -1.15 -18.64
C ILE A 254 -10.74 -0.24 -18.51
N PRO A 255 -11.79 -0.62 -17.75
CA PRO A 255 -12.89 0.30 -17.46
C PRO A 255 -12.43 1.60 -16.78
N SER A 256 -11.42 1.54 -15.90
CA SER A 256 -10.84 2.72 -15.25
C SER A 256 -10.16 3.66 -16.26
N LEU A 257 -9.43 3.13 -17.24
CA LEU A 257 -8.90 3.93 -18.35
C LEU A 257 -10.01 4.57 -19.19
N TRP A 258 -11.10 3.85 -19.41
CA TRP A 258 -12.24 4.40 -20.14
C TRP A 258 -12.91 5.55 -19.40
N ILE A 259 -13.14 5.42 -18.09
CA ILE A 259 -13.75 6.49 -17.28
C ILE A 259 -12.80 7.67 -17.12
N LEU A 260 -11.50 7.45 -16.91
CA LEU A 260 -10.46 8.48 -16.87
C LEU A 260 -10.51 9.37 -18.12
N ARG A 261 -10.58 8.75 -19.30
CA ARG A 261 -10.73 9.49 -20.57
C ARG A 261 -12.00 10.34 -20.63
N LYS A 262 -13.08 9.89 -19.99
CA LYS A 262 -14.35 10.65 -19.96
C LYS A 262 -14.28 11.84 -19.01
N ILE A 263 -13.58 11.70 -17.89
CA ILE A 263 -13.45 12.76 -16.87
C ILE A 263 -12.48 13.83 -17.36
N ASP A 264 -11.32 13.45 -17.87
CA ASP A 264 -10.23 14.37 -18.25
C ASP A 264 -9.88 14.28 -19.74
N ASN A 265 -10.88 14.50 -20.60
CA ASN A 265 -10.69 14.43 -22.05
C ASN A 265 -9.82 15.57 -22.59
N SER A 266 -9.81 16.73 -21.95
CA SER A 266 -9.04 17.91 -22.42
C SER A 266 -7.55 17.81 -22.14
N GLY A 267 -7.17 17.31 -20.96
CA GLY A 267 -5.77 17.16 -20.55
C GLY A 267 -5.04 15.99 -21.18
N LEU A 268 -5.79 14.95 -21.59
CA LEU A 268 -5.26 13.70 -22.12
C LEU A 268 -5.49 13.51 -23.63
N SER A 269 -5.80 14.58 -24.37
CA SER A 269 -6.09 14.53 -25.81
C SER A 269 -5.08 15.30 -26.66
N GLY A 270 -4.99 14.94 -27.94
CA GLY A 270 -4.14 15.61 -28.93
C GLY A 270 -2.91 14.80 -29.33
N GLU A 271 -2.18 15.33 -30.32
CA GLU A 271 -0.93 14.74 -30.83
C GLU A 271 0.24 15.68 -30.63
N ARG A 272 1.39 15.13 -30.24
CA ARG A 272 2.66 15.82 -30.12
C ARG A 272 3.76 14.95 -30.69
N HIS A 273 4.34 15.40 -31.81
CA HIS A 273 5.49 14.74 -32.44
C HIS A 273 6.76 15.53 -32.15
N ARG A 274 7.61 15.00 -31.30
CA ARG A 274 8.95 15.55 -31.00
C ARG A 274 10.00 14.48 -31.15
N ASN A 275 11.21 14.87 -31.53
CA ASN A 275 12.32 13.95 -31.57
C ASN A 275 12.73 13.52 -30.15
N ILE A 276 12.63 12.21 -29.86
CA ILE A 276 12.92 11.61 -28.56
C ILE A 276 14.34 11.05 -28.46
N ASP A 277 15.18 11.23 -29.47
CA ASP A 277 16.53 10.64 -29.45
C ASP A 277 17.35 11.15 -28.26
N LEU A 278 17.18 12.43 -27.89
CA LEU A 278 17.80 12.99 -26.69
C LEU A 278 17.26 12.34 -25.39
N LEU A 279 15.95 12.04 -25.31
CA LEU A 279 15.38 11.33 -24.16
C LEU A 279 15.88 9.89 -24.09
N ARG A 280 15.96 9.18 -25.23
CA ARG A 280 16.52 7.83 -25.30
C ARG A 280 17.96 7.77 -24.85
N LEU A 281 18.78 8.76 -25.24
CA LEU A 281 20.17 8.85 -24.81
C LEU A 281 20.32 9.13 -23.32
N ARG A 282 19.45 9.97 -22.76
CA ARG A 282 19.51 10.40 -21.35
C ARG A 282 18.88 9.38 -20.40
N TYR A 283 17.80 8.72 -20.80
CA TYR A 283 16.95 7.86 -19.98
C TYR A 283 16.93 6.41 -20.47
N GLY A 284 18.01 5.93 -21.05
CA GLY A 284 18.20 4.52 -21.38
C GLY A 284 18.62 3.70 -20.17
N VAL A 285 18.66 2.39 -20.36
CA VAL A 285 19.23 1.47 -19.35
C VAL A 285 20.71 1.83 -19.12
N LYS A 286 21.01 2.32 -17.91
CA LYS A 286 22.34 2.83 -17.53
C LYS A 286 23.35 1.69 -17.34
N ASP A 287 22.94 0.62 -16.67
CA ASP A 287 23.77 -0.56 -16.42
C ASP A 287 23.00 -1.85 -16.70
N LYS A 288 23.26 -2.45 -17.87
CA LYS A 288 22.65 -3.74 -18.28
C LYS A 288 23.07 -4.92 -17.40
N LYS A 289 24.31 -4.90 -16.88
CA LYS A 289 24.81 -6.01 -16.04
C LYS A 289 24.13 -5.95 -14.67
N LEU A 290 24.00 -4.76 -14.10
CA LEU A 290 23.27 -4.54 -12.87
C LEU A 290 21.80 -4.92 -13.05
N LEU A 291 21.15 -4.51 -14.15
CA LEU A 291 19.76 -4.85 -14.46
C LEU A 291 19.52 -6.37 -14.51
N ILE A 292 20.41 -7.11 -15.19
CA ILE A 292 20.27 -8.57 -15.29
C ILE A 292 20.43 -9.22 -13.90
N LYS A 293 21.45 -8.81 -13.15
CA LYS A 293 21.69 -9.37 -11.80
C LYS A 293 20.53 -9.07 -10.86
N SER A 294 20.12 -7.80 -10.76
CA SER A 294 19.02 -7.36 -9.88
C SER A 294 17.68 -7.95 -10.31
N GLY A 295 17.42 -8.03 -11.62
CA GLY A 295 16.21 -8.66 -12.14
C GLY A 295 16.11 -10.16 -11.84
N ILE A 296 17.24 -10.90 -11.94
CA ILE A 296 17.27 -12.32 -11.56
C ILE A 296 16.98 -12.50 -10.07
N ILE A 297 17.59 -11.68 -9.20
CA ILE A 297 17.38 -11.78 -7.76
C ILE A 297 15.92 -11.44 -7.42
N LEU A 298 15.37 -10.36 -7.96
CA LEU A 298 13.96 -10.01 -7.78
C LEU A 298 13.04 -11.15 -8.25
N MET A 299 13.31 -11.75 -9.41
CA MET A 299 12.53 -12.89 -9.91
C MET A 299 12.61 -14.10 -8.95
N ILE A 300 13.78 -14.39 -8.39
CA ILE A 300 13.95 -15.47 -7.40
C ILE A 300 13.13 -15.14 -6.14
N VAL A 301 13.17 -13.91 -5.64
CA VAL A 301 12.39 -13.48 -4.46
C VAL A 301 10.89 -13.66 -4.72
N ILE A 302 10.39 -13.22 -5.87
CA ILE A 302 8.98 -13.39 -6.26
C ILE A 302 8.62 -14.89 -6.35
N LEU A 303 9.47 -15.70 -6.98
CA LEU A 303 9.23 -17.16 -7.04
C LEU A 303 9.22 -17.80 -5.66
N LEU A 304 10.07 -17.35 -4.73
CA LEU A 304 10.07 -17.83 -3.35
C LEU A 304 8.81 -17.41 -2.59
N PHE A 305 8.22 -16.23 -2.86
CA PHE A 305 6.93 -15.85 -2.29
C PHE A 305 5.81 -16.80 -2.74
N PHE A 306 5.78 -17.19 -4.03
CA PHE A 306 4.85 -18.19 -4.51
C PHE A 306 5.11 -19.57 -3.89
N ALA A 307 6.37 -19.98 -3.81
CA ALA A 307 6.75 -21.25 -3.20
C ALA A 307 6.38 -21.29 -1.71
N HIS A 308 6.58 -20.18 -0.97
CA HIS A 308 6.17 -20.05 0.43
C HIS A 308 4.68 -20.43 0.63
N SER A 309 3.80 -19.89 -0.20
CA SER A 309 2.35 -20.15 -0.10
C SER A 309 1.94 -21.57 -0.52
N ALA A 310 2.82 -22.31 -1.21
CA ALA A 310 2.53 -23.67 -1.64
C ALA A 310 2.74 -24.72 -0.52
N PHE A 311 3.39 -24.33 0.60
CA PHE A 311 3.68 -25.23 1.72
C PHE A 311 2.82 -24.89 2.93
N PRO A 312 2.16 -25.86 3.58
CA PRO A 312 1.33 -25.62 4.77
C PRO A 312 2.12 -25.05 5.97
N HIS A 313 3.41 -25.40 6.05
CA HIS A 313 4.33 -24.92 7.09
C HIS A 313 5.62 -24.43 6.42
N PRO A 314 5.66 -23.19 5.91
CA PRO A 314 6.83 -22.67 5.23
C PRO A 314 8.00 -22.49 6.22
N LEU A 315 9.21 -22.86 5.77
CA LEU A 315 10.43 -22.74 6.57
C LEU A 315 10.86 -21.29 6.82
N LEU A 316 10.52 -20.38 5.92
CA LEU A 316 10.91 -18.98 5.95
C LEU A 316 9.64 -18.13 5.84
N SER A 317 9.58 -17.02 6.58
CA SER A 317 8.51 -16.04 6.41
C SER A 317 8.71 -15.18 5.15
N VAL A 318 7.67 -14.47 4.72
CA VAL A 318 7.73 -13.54 3.58
C VAL A 318 8.77 -12.44 3.83
N ALA A 319 8.84 -11.90 5.05
CA ALA A 319 9.86 -10.93 5.44
C ALA A 319 11.27 -11.50 5.36
N THR A 320 11.47 -12.75 5.84
CA THR A 320 12.77 -13.41 5.78
C THR A 320 13.24 -13.61 4.33
N ILE A 321 12.33 -13.95 3.43
CA ILE A 321 12.62 -14.08 1.99
C ILE A 321 13.02 -12.72 1.40
N ALA A 322 12.30 -11.65 1.71
CA ALA A 322 12.60 -10.30 1.24
C ALA A 322 13.96 -9.80 1.76
N LEU A 323 14.22 -9.94 3.07
CA LEU A 323 15.50 -9.57 3.68
C LEU A 323 16.66 -10.41 3.14
N GLY A 324 16.46 -11.72 2.96
CA GLY A 324 17.45 -12.59 2.32
C GLY A 324 17.75 -12.17 0.89
N GLY A 325 16.71 -11.79 0.13
CA GLY A 325 16.83 -11.22 -1.20
C GLY A 325 17.60 -9.90 -1.21
N ALA A 326 17.32 -9.00 -0.26
CA ALA A 326 18.05 -7.73 -0.10
C ALA A 326 19.54 -7.97 0.21
N VAL A 327 19.85 -8.88 1.13
CA VAL A 327 21.24 -9.25 1.43
C VAL A 327 21.95 -9.85 0.22
N ALA A 328 21.29 -10.77 -0.50
CA ALA A 328 21.83 -11.32 -1.73
C ALA A 328 22.05 -10.24 -2.80
N MET A 329 21.12 -9.30 -2.93
CA MET A 329 21.23 -8.15 -3.83
C MET A 329 22.46 -7.30 -3.49
N LEU A 330 22.62 -6.90 -2.21
CA LEU A 330 23.76 -6.13 -1.73
C LEU A 330 25.10 -6.85 -1.99
N LEU A 331 25.18 -8.14 -1.66
CA LEU A 331 26.39 -8.94 -1.86
C LEU A 331 26.82 -9.07 -3.33
N ILE A 332 25.84 -9.22 -4.25
CA ILE A 332 26.13 -9.49 -5.66
C ILE A 332 26.34 -8.19 -6.45
N THR A 333 25.71 -7.07 -6.01
CA THR A 333 25.69 -5.84 -6.80
C THR A 333 26.51 -4.70 -6.17
N SER A 334 26.55 -4.60 -4.86
CA SER A 334 27.10 -3.42 -4.14
C SER A 334 27.82 -3.78 -2.83
N PRO A 335 28.77 -4.77 -2.82
CA PRO A 335 29.35 -5.29 -1.57
C PRO A 335 30.16 -4.25 -0.78
N HIS A 336 30.62 -3.17 -1.42
CA HIS A 336 31.43 -2.12 -0.80
C HIS A 336 30.69 -0.80 -0.61
N HIS A 337 29.41 -0.73 -1.01
CA HIS A 337 28.56 0.48 -0.96
C HIS A 337 27.25 0.20 -0.20
N VAL A 338 27.33 -0.61 0.87
CA VAL A 338 26.15 -1.01 1.65
C VAL A 338 25.49 0.19 2.33
N GLU A 339 26.32 1.10 2.89
CA GLU A 339 25.83 2.31 3.56
C GLU A 339 24.97 3.17 2.61
N GLU A 340 25.44 3.41 1.38
CA GLU A 340 24.71 4.18 0.37
C GLU A 340 23.35 3.55 0.00
N GLN A 341 23.26 2.22 0.02
CA GLN A 341 22.01 1.52 -0.24
C GLN A 341 21.06 1.58 0.96
N LEU A 342 21.58 1.49 2.18
CA LEU A 342 20.78 1.60 3.40
C LEU A 342 20.30 3.03 3.67
N ASP A 343 21.07 4.05 3.26
CA ASP A 343 20.65 5.45 3.35
C ASP A 343 19.43 5.76 2.47
N SER A 344 19.18 4.94 1.44
CA SER A 344 18.03 5.08 0.56
C SER A 344 16.76 4.39 1.07
N VAL A 345 16.84 3.66 2.20
CA VAL A 345 15.65 3.13 2.88
C VAL A 345 14.86 4.28 3.47
N GLU A 346 13.55 4.26 3.27
CA GLU A 346 12.63 5.26 3.82
C GLU A 346 12.44 5.07 5.34
N TRP A 347 13.45 5.42 6.13
CA TRP A 347 13.42 5.25 7.60
C TRP A 347 12.24 5.95 8.28
N THR A 348 11.77 7.05 7.70
CA THR A 348 10.56 7.74 8.18
C THR A 348 9.32 6.88 8.06
N THR A 349 9.20 6.09 7.01
CA THR A 349 8.13 5.12 6.81
C THR A 349 8.24 3.97 7.82
N ILE A 350 9.44 3.49 8.09
CA ILE A 350 9.65 2.43 9.11
C ILE A 350 9.26 2.94 10.52
N ILE A 351 9.66 4.17 10.88
CA ILE A 351 9.27 4.80 12.16
C ILE A 351 7.77 4.99 12.25
N PHE A 352 7.14 5.40 11.15
CA PHE A 352 5.69 5.56 11.06
C PHE A 352 4.97 4.25 11.38
N PHE A 353 5.35 3.14 10.74
CA PHE A 353 4.76 1.83 11.00
C PHE A 353 4.98 1.35 12.44
N ALA A 354 6.20 1.47 12.95
CA ALA A 354 6.51 1.07 14.33
C ALA A 354 5.65 1.86 15.34
N GLY A 355 5.56 3.18 15.19
CA GLY A 355 4.72 4.03 16.04
C GLY A 355 3.23 3.70 15.93
N LEU A 356 2.77 3.43 14.71
CA LEU A 356 1.40 3.05 14.41
C LEU A 356 1.01 1.72 15.07
N PHE A 357 1.84 0.68 14.96
CA PHE A 357 1.58 -0.62 15.59
C PHE A 357 1.53 -0.50 17.11
N ILE A 358 2.48 0.23 17.71
CA ILE A 358 2.46 0.48 19.17
C ILE A 358 1.17 1.22 19.57
N MET A 359 0.76 2.22 18.82
CA MET A 359 -0.47 2.96 19.09
C MET A 359 -1.69 2.05 19.01
N ILE A 360 -1.84 1.29 17.92
CA ILE A 360 -3.03 0.46 17.70
C ILE A 360 -3.15 -0.63 18.76
N HIS A 361 -2.09 -1.35 19.08
CA HIS A 361 -2.12 -2.34 20.16
C HIS A 361 -2.43 -1.70 21.53
N GLY A 362 -1.89 -0.51 21.80
CA GLY A 362 -2.26 0.22 23.02
C GLY A 362 -3.76 0.59 23.06
N LEU A 363 -4.34 1.02 21.94
CA LEU A 363 -5.77 1.35 21.84
C LEU A 363 -6.65 0.10 21.85
N GLU A 364 -6.18 -1.02 21.32
CA GLU A 364 -6.82 -2.34 21.40
C GLU A 364 -7.00 -2.76 22.86
N PHE A 365 -5.93 -2.71 23.66
CA PHE A 365 -6.02 -3.00 25.10
C PHE A 365 -6.95 -2.05 25.85
N MET A 366 -7.14 -0.82 25.37
CA MET A 366 -8.08 0.14 25.93
C MET A 366 -9.55 -0.13 25.52
N GLY A 367 -9.83 -1.19 24.72
CA GLY A 367 -11.17 -1.63 24.31
C GLY A 367 -11.73 -0.92 23.07
N LEU A 368 -10.91 -0.14 22.33
CA LEU A 368 -11.37 0.59 21.15
C LEU A 368 -11.75 -0.35 20.01
N ILE A 369 -10.94 -1.37 19.76
CA ILE A 369 -11.15 -2.32 18.66
C ILE A 369 -12.42 -3.14 18.91
N GLU A 370 -12.62 -3.62 20.15
CA GLU A 370 -13.83 -4.34 20.57
C GLU A 370 -15.08 -3.47 20.35
N MET A 371 -15.05 -2.22 20.77
CA MET A 371 -16.18 -1.28 20.55
C MET A 371 -16.51 -1.13 19.06
N ILE A 372 -15.51 -0.97 18.19
CA ILE A 372 -15.74 -0.84 16.74
C ILE A 372 -16.31 -2.15 16.19
N ALA A 373 -15.77 -3.29 16.60
CA ALA A 373 -16.23 -4.61 16.18
C ALA A 373 -17.69 -4.86 16.60
N GLU A 374 -18.06 -4.50 17.84
CA GLU A 374 -19.43 -4.59 18.34
C GLU A 374 -20.40 -3.73 17.52
N MET A 375 -20.03 -2.48 17.20
CA MET A 375 -20.87 -1.60 16.37
C MET A 375 -21.13 -2.21 14.98
N ILE A 376 -20.12 -2.85 14.37
CA ILE A 376 -20.24 -3.50 13.08
C ILE A 376 -21.04 -4.81 13.22
N SER A 377 -20.76 -5.60 14.25
CA SER A 377 -21.47 -6.85 14.56
C SER A 377 -22.96 -6.59 14.77
N ASP A 378 -23.32 -5.55 15.53
CA ASP A 378 -24.70 -5.11 15.75
C ASP A 378 -25.43 -4.77 14.43
N ALA A 379 -24.74 -4.13 13.50
CA ALA A 379 -25.31 -3.81 12.20
C ALA A 379 -25.55 -5.08 11.35
N ILE A 380 -24.63 -6.04 11.41
CA ILE A 380 -24.70 -7.30 10.66
C ILE A 380 -25.73 -8.25 11.30
N SER A 381 -25.79 -8.37 12.63
CA SER A 381 -26.67 -9.28 13.35
C SER A 381 -28.16 -9.01 13.15
N LYS A 382 -28.52 -7.74 12.84
CA LYS A 382 -29.89 -7.35 12.49
C LYS A 382 -30.36 -7.88 11.14
N THR A 383 -29.47 -8.49 10.35
CA THR A 383 -29.80 -9.06 9.05
C THR A 383 -30.05 -10.58 9.16
N SER A 384 -30.76 -11.15 8.17
CA SER A 384 -30.95 -12.61 8.10
C SER A 384 -29.62 -13.32 7.93
N GLU A 385 -29.47 -14.53 8.45
CA GLU A 385 -28.23 -15.31 8.36
C GLU A 385 -27.68 -15.43 6.92
N GLU A 386 -28.56 -15.65 5.95
CA GLU A 386 -28.22 -15.73 4.52
C GLU A 386 -27.55 -14.45 3.98
N ASN A 387 -27.88 -13.30 4.51
CA ASN A 387 -27.40 -11.99 4.05
C ASN A 387 -26.26 -11.41 4.88
N ARG A 388 -25.90 -12.02 6.02
CA ARG A 388 -24.85 -11.51 6.93
C ARG A 388 -23.52 -11.29 6.21
N LEU A 389 -23.06 -12.29 5.46
CA LEU A 389 -21.81 -12.20 4.73
C LEU A 389 -21.86 -11.08 3.66
N MET A 390 -22.97 -10.97 2.95
CA MET A 390 -23.15 -9.91 1.95
C MET A 390 -23.07 -8.52 2.58
N ILE A 391 -23.80 -8.30 3.68
CA ILE A 391 -23.79 -7.01 4.38
C ILE A 391 -22.41 -6.71 4.98
N ALA A 392 -21.75 -7.70 5.59
CA ALA A 392 -20.40 -7.54 6.14
C ALA A 392 -19.39 -7.12 5.07
N VAL A 393 -19.38 -7.82 3.92
CA VAL A 393 -18.50 -7.52 2.79
C VAL A 393 -18.78 -6.13 2.22
N LEU A 394 -20.05 -5.78 2.00
CA LEU A 394 -20.43 -4.47 1.48
C LEU A 394 -20.08 -3.35 2.45
N LEU A 395 -20.36 -3.53 3.73
CA LEU A 395 -20.07 -2.55 4.77
C LEU A 395 -18.56 -2.32 4.87
N LEU A 396 -17.75 -3.39 4.99
CA LEU A 396 -16.30 -3.27 5.04
C LEU A 396 -15.74 -2.62 3.78
N LEU A 397 -16.18 -3.05 2.58
CA LEU A 397 -15.68 -2.50 1.32
C LEU A 397 -15.95 -1.00 1.20
N TRP A 398 -17.20 -0.57 1.44
CA TRP A 398 -17.59 0.83 1.24
C TRP A 398 -17.14 1.75 2.38
N VAL A 399 -17.21 1.29 3.63
CA VAL A 399 -16.68 2.08 4.76
C VAL A 399 -15.18 2.24 4.61
N SER A 400 -14.47 1.17 4.23
CA SER A 400 -13.02 1.25 3.97
C SER A 400 -12.69 2.20 2.82
N ALA A 401 -13.45 2.15 1.72
CA ALA A 401 -13.20 3.03 0.58
C ALA A 401 -13.46 4.50 0.92
N ILE A 402 -14.55 4.80 1.61
CA ILE A 402 -14.87 6.18 2.00
C ILE A 402 -13.89 6.69 3.06
N ALA A 403 -13.59 5.90 4.09
CA ALA A 403 -12.64 6.30 5.12
C ALA A 403 -11.23 6.50 4.53
N SER A 404 -10.76 5.55 3.73
CA SER A 404 -9.45 5.63 3.07
C SER A 404 -9.34 6.78 2.07
N ALA A 405 -10.44 7.28 1.54
CA ALA A 405 -10.40 8.47 0.70
C ALA A 405 -9.99 9.75 1.45
N PHE A 406 -10.26 9.83 2.74
CA PHE A 406 -10.01 11.02 3.58
C PHE A 406 -8.98 10.79 4.69
N ILE A 407 -8.62 9.53 4.96
CA ILE A 407 -7.60 9.12 5.90
C ILE A 407 -6.62 8.25 5.12
N ASP A 408 -5.32 8.44 5.29
CA ASP A 408 -4.29 7.58 4.65
C ASP A 408 -4.65 6.10 4.84
N ASN A 409 -4.57 5.31 3.76
CA ASN A 409 -4.98 3.91 3.72
C ASN A 409 -4.21 3.02 4.71
N ILE A 410 -2.98 3.40 5.06
CA ILE A 410 -2.10 2.64 5.96
C ILE A 410 -2.65 2.62 7.40
N PRO A 411 -2.81 3.79 8.10
CA PRO A 411 -3.31 3.80 9.47
C PRO A 411 -4.75 3.27 9.56
N TYR A 412 -5.57 3.52 8.54
CA TYR A 412 -6.91 2.95 8.47
C TYR A 412 -6.88 1.42 8.49
N THR A 413 -6.10 0.81 7.59
CA THR A 413 -6.01 -0.65 7.50
C THR A 413 -5.44 -1.27 8.76
N ALA A 414 -4.39 -0.69 9.33
CA ALA A 414 -3.80 -1.19 10.57
C ALA A 414 -4.80 -1.19 11.73
N THR A 415 -5.71 -0.21 11.79
CA THR A 415 -6.81 -0.18 12.77
C THR A 415 -7.88 -1.23 12.48
N MET A 416 -8.18 -1.49 11.20
CA MET A 416 -9.30 -2.34 10.79
C MET A 416 -8.96 -3.83 10.74
N VAL A 417 -7.69 -4.23 10.63
CA VAL A 417 -7.33 -5.65 10.62
C VAL A 417 -7.68 -6.36 11.94
N PRO A 418 -7.37 -5.83 13.12
CA PRO A 418 -7.85 -6.40 14.39
C PRO A 418 -9.39 -6.49 14.47
N VAL A 419 -10.11 -5.48 13.97
CA VAL A 419 -11.59 -5.51 13.90
C VAL A 419 -12.09 -6.67 13.01
N VAL A 420 -11.43 -6.91 11.87
CA VAL A 420 -11.76 -8.03 10.98
C VAL A 420 -11.48 -9.37 11.66
N ILE A 421 -10.40 -9.49 12.42
CA ILE A 421 -10.09 -10.69 13.21
C ILE A 421 -11.19 -10.93 14.24
N GLU A 422 -11.61 -9.91 14.99
CA GLU A 422 -12.66 -9.99 15.99
C GLU A 422 -14.00 -10.44 15.39
N LEU A 423 -14.43 -9.80 14.28
CA LEU A 423 -15.64 -10.17 13.55
C LEU A 423 -15.62 -11.60 13.02
N ALA A 424 -14.47 -12.09 12.54
CA ALA A 424 -14.32 -13.44 12.04
C ALA A 424 -14.22 -14.49 13.17
N SER A 425 -13.79 -14.05 14.35
CA SER A 425 -13.70 -14.90 15.56
C SER A 425 -15.03 -15.08 16.27
N ASP A 426 -16.03 -14.22 16.00
CA ASP A 426 -17.35 -14.29 16.64
C ASP A 426 -18.16 -15.49 16.11
N PRO A 427 -18.40 -16.53 16.94
CA PRO A 427 -19.15 -17.71 16.52
C PRO A 427 -20.62 -17.40 16.19
N LEU A 428 -21.19 -16.31 16.72
CA LEU A 428 -22.59 -15.91 16.49
C LEU A 428 -22.79 -15.32 15.10
N LEU A 429 -21.74 -14.68 14.55
CA LEU A 429 -21.76 -14.15 13.20
C LEU A 429 -21.45 -15.23 12.16
N GLY A 430 -20.53 -16.15 12.46
CA GLY A 430 -20.13 -17.23 11.55
C GLY A 430 -19.52 -16.72 10.24
N LEU A 431 -18.81 -15.59 10.26
CA LEU A 431 -18.26 -14.94 9.07
C LEU A 431 -16.88 -15.51 8.73
N PRO A 432 -16.63 -15.88 7.46
CA PRO A 432 -15.31 -16.35 7.04
C PRO A 432 -14.32 -15.18 6.93
N LEU A 433 -13.09 -15.36 7.45
CA LEU A 433 -12.02 -14.35 7.49
C LEU A 433 -11.66 -13.80 6.09
N GLY A 434 -11.45 -14.69 5.11
CA GLY A 434 -10.99 -14.32 3.76
C GLY A 434 -11.84 -13.23 3.11
N PRO A 435 -13.15 -13.43 2.88
CA PRO A 435 -14.01 -12.41 2.26
C PRO A 435 -14.00 -11.05 2.97
N LEU A 436 -13.88 -11.01 4.30
CA LEU A 436 -13.77 -9.77 5.07
C LEU A 436 -12.44 -9.08 4.79
N ALA A 437 -11.35 -9.84 4.80
CA ALA A 437 -10.01 -9.33 4.50
C ALA A 437 -9.90 -8.77 3.07
N TRP A 438 -10.50 -9.47 2.08
CA TRP A 438 -10.50 -9.00 0.70
C TRP A 438 -11.35 -7.75 0.49
N ALA A 439 -12.46 -7.63 1.19
CA ALA A 439 -13.28 -6.43 1.18
C ALA A 439 -12.51 -5.23 1.79
N LEU A 440 -11.81 -5.45 2.91
CA LEU A 440 -10.94 -4.44 3.52
C LEU A 440 -9.81 -4.02 2.56
N ALA A 441 -9.08 -4.99 1.98
CA ALA A 441 -7.97 -4.73 1.07
C ALA A 441 -8.41 -3.90 -0.15
N LEU A 442 -9.46 -4.34 -0.85
CA LEU A 442 -10.00 -3.63 -2.02
C LEU A 442 -10.56 -2.26 -1.62
N GLY A 443 -11.27 -2.17 -0.50
CA GLY A 443 -11.82 -0.90 -0.01
C GLY A 443 -10.72 0.10 0.31
N ALA A 444 -9.72 -0.29 1.10
CA ALA A 444 -8.62 0.58 1.50
C ALA A 444 -7.76 1.04 0.32
N CYS A 445 -7.31 0.12 -0.54
CA CYS A 445 -6.43 0.47 -1.67
C CYS A 445 -7.16 1.29 -2.74
N LEU A 446 -8.38 0.89 -3.15
CA LEU A 446 -9.14 1.64 -4.16
C LEU A 446 -9.68 2.96 -3.61
N GLY A 447 -9.98 3.00 -2.30
CA GLY A 447 -10.39 4.20 -1.57
C GLY A 447 -9.34 5.29 -1.61
N GLY A 448 -8.05 4.93 -1.53
CA GLY A 448 -6.92 5.84 -1.64
C GLY A 448 -6.92 6.74 -2.87
N ASN A 449 -7.63 6.33 -3.94
CA ASN A 449 -7.81 7.17 -5.13
C ASN A 449 -8.75 8.37 -4.93
N GLY A 450 -9.54 8.41 -3.84
CA GLY A 450 -10.62 9.40 -3.69
C GLY A 450 -10.14 10.83 -3.51
N THR A 451 -9.08 11.06 -2.76
CA THR A 451 -8.48 12.38 -2.53
C THR A 451 -6.95 12.33 -2.53
N ILE A 452 -6.33 13.50 -2.53
CA ILE A 452 -4.86 13.61 -2.48
C ILE A 452 -4.27 13.00 -1.20
N ILE A 453 -5.00 13.07 -0.08
CA ILE A 453 -4.58 12.53 1.22
C ILE A 453 -4.93 11.04 1.41
N GLY A 454 -5.72 10.45 0.51
CA GLY A 454 -6.20 9.07 0.64
C GLY A 454 -5.11 7.99 0.52
N ALA A 455 -3.96 8.32 -0.06
CA ALA A 455 -2.80 7.44 -0.13
C ALA A 455 -1.51 8.25 -0.14
N SER A 456 -0.47 7.72 0.51
CA SER A 456 0.86 8.35 0.57
C SER A 456 1.46 8.61 -0.83
N ALA A 457 1.21 7.73 -1.80
CA ALA A 457 1.66 7.91 -3.19
C ALA A 457 1.09 9.17 -3.85
N ASN A 458 -0.15 9.56 -3.52
CA ASN A 458 -0.80 10.76 -4.04
C ASN A 458 -0.09 12.03 -3.54
N VAL A 459 0.23 12.07 -2.24
CA VAL A 459 0.93 13.19 -1.60
C VAL A 459 2.33 13.34 -2.20
N VAL A 460 3.06 12.23 -2.36
CA VAL A 460 4.39 12.22 -2.97
C VAL A 460 4.34 12.72 -4.41
N ALA A 461 3.36 12.29 -5.20
CA ALA A 461 3.19 12.76 -6.57
C ALA A 461 2.92 14.27 -6.64
N ALA A 462 2.08 14.77 -5.73
CA ALA A 462 1.79 16.20 -5.63
C ALA A 462 3.04 17.00 -5.26
N GLY A 463 3.84 16.53 -4.30
CA GLY A 463 5.11 17.15 -3.93
C GLY A 463 6.10 17.21 -5.10
N LEU A 464 6.28 16.11 -5.84
CA LEU A 464 7.14 16.08 -7.04
C LEU A 464 6.63 17.01 -8.15
N ALA A 465 5.32 17.13 -8.31
CA ALA A 465 4.72 18.05 -9.26
C ALA A 465 4.99 19.52 -8.84
N GLU A 466 4.79 19.86 -7.56
CA GLU A 466 5.05 21.18 -6.99
C GLU A 466 6.53 21.58 -7.13
N GLU A 467 7.47 20.70 -6.79
CA GLU A 467 8.91 20.92 -7.00
C GLU A 467 9.27 21.23 -8.46
N SER A 468 8.48 20.72 -9.41
CA SER A 468 8.65 20.99 -10.84
C SER A 468 7.93 22.24 -11.34
N GLY A 469 7.21 22.95 -10.47
CA GLY A 469 6.43 24.14 -10.76
C GLY A 469 5.01 23.84 -11.26
N ASN A 470 4.47 22.65 -11.02
CA ASN A 470 3.14 22.22 -11.44
C ASN A 470 2.33 21.76 -10.21
N ASP A 471 1.64 22.69 -9.58
CA ASP A 471 0.86 22.43 -8.36
C ASP A 471 -0.38 21.58 -8.63
N ILE A 472 -0.57 20.51 -7.83
CA ILE A 472 -1.77 19.67 -7.84
C ILE A 472 -2.63 20.04 -6.63
N SER A 473 -3.62 20.91 -6.84
CA SER A 473 -4.53 21.27 -5.76
C SER A 473 -5.45 20.11 -5.36
N PHE A 474 -5.92 20.12 -4.09
CA PHE A 474 -6.93 19.16 -3.61
C PHE A 474 -8.13 19.06 -4.55
N ASN A 475 -8.66 20.19 -5.01
CA ASN A 475 -9.80 20.23 -5.92
C ASN A 475 -9.51 19.61 -7.30
N THR A 476 -8.32 19.81 -7.83
CA THR A 476 -7.89 19.25 -9.12
C THR A 476 -7.84 17.72 -9.01
N PHE A 477 -7.23 17.21 -7.94
CA PHE A 477 -7.18 15.77 -7.70
C PHE A 477 -8.58 15.19 -7.44
N PHE A 478 -9.38 15.82 -6.57
CA PHE A 478 -10.70 15.35 -6.16
C PHE A 478 -11.67 15.19 -7.33
N ARG A 479 -11.64 16.11 -8.30
CA ARG A 479 -12.51 16.06 -9.49
C ARG A 479 -12.32 14.81 -10.34
N THR A 480 -11.09 14.29 -10.39
CA THR A 480 -10.78 13.07 -11.15
C THR A 480 -10.76 11.85 -10.22
N GLY A 481 -10.17 11.98 -9.04
CA GLY A 481 -9.97 10.88 -8.10
C GLY A 481 -11.24 10.33 -7.49
N PHE A 482 -12.10 11.19 -6.97
CA PHE A 482 -13.30 10.75 -6.26
C PHE A 482 -14.29 9.98 -7.19
N PRO A 483 -14.60 10.45 -8.40
CA PRO A 483 -15.38 9.64 -9.34
C PRO A 483 -14.70 8.34 -9.75
N MET A 484 -13.38 8.32 -9.89
CA MET A 484 -12.61 7.11 -10.19
C MET A 484 -12.70 6.11 -9.03
N MET A 485 -12.56 6.56 -7.79
CA MET A 485 -12.71 5.75 -6.60
C MET A 485 -14.11 5.10 -6.56
N ILE A 486 -15.17 5.88 -6.67
CA ILE A 486 -16.55 5.36 -6.68
C ILE A 486 -16.72 4.30 -7.78
N PHE A 487 -16.21 4.57 -8.98
CA PHE A 487 -16.34 3.65 -10.12
C PHE A 487 -15.59 2.33 -9.88
N THR A 488 -14.36 2.38 -9.39
CA THR A 488 -13.56 1.17 -9.10
C THR A 488 -14.14 0.36 -7.94
N VAL A 489 -14.64 1.04 -6.89
CA VAL A 489 -15.32 0.38 -5.76
C VAL A 489 -16.64 -0.26 -6.19
N MET A 490 -17.40 0.34 -7.12
CA MET A 490 -18.58 -0.30 -7.71
C MET A 490 -18.22 -1.59 -8.46
N ILE A 491 -17.14 -1.60 -9.24
CA ILE A 491 -16.67 -2.83 -9.91
C ILE A 491 -16.23 -3.86 -8.87
N ALA A 492 -15.48 -3.46 -7.84
CA ALA A 492 -15.08 -4.33 -6.73
C ALA A 492 -16.30 -4.88 -5.96
N THR A 493 -17.36 -4.09 -5.80
CA THR A 493 -18.62 -4.53 -5.22
C THR A 493 -19.23 -5.69 -6.00
N VAL A 494 -19.37 -5.53 -7.32
CA VAL A 494 -19.89 -6.61 -8.18
C VAL A 494 -19.00 -7.84 -8.10
N TYR A 495 -17.68 -7.65 -8.13
CA TYR A 495 -16.71 -8.74 -7.98
C TYR A 495 -16.91 -9.50 -6.66
N CYS A 496 -16.93 -8.79 -5.52
CA CYS A 496 -17.07 -9.40 -4.21
C CYS A 496 -18.40 -10.13 -4.04
N LEU A 497 -19.49 -9.56 -4.53
CA LEU A 497 -20.81 -10.20 -4.51
C LEU A 497 -20.80 -11.50 -5.30
N VAL A 498 -20.31 -11.49 -6.53
CA VAL A 498 -20.22 -12.68 -7.39
C VAL A 498 -19.32 -13.74 -6.77
N ARG A 499 -18.19 -13.33 -6.17
CA ARG A 499 -17.16 -14.25 -5.71
C ARG A 499 -17.51 -14.90 -4.37
N TYR A 500 -18.10 -14.15 -3.44
CA TYR A 500 -18.17 -14.55 -2.04
C TYR A 500 -19.59 -14.70 -1.46
N THR A 501 -20.57 -13.97 -2.00
CA THR A 501 -21.88 -13.87 -1.35
C THR A 501 -22.99 -14.65 -2.04
N ILE A 502 -22.85 -14.95 -3.33
CA ILE A 502 -23.83 -15.74 -4.07
C ILE A 502 -23.56 -17.22 -3.85
N SER A 503 -24.58 -17.95 -3.42
CA SER A 503 -24.54 -19.41 -3.30
C SER A 503 -24.64 -20.06 -4.68
N TRP A 504 -23.50 -20.44 -5.24
CA TRP A 504 -23.43 -21.09 -6.54
C TRP A 504 -23.54 -22.60 -6.42
N PRO A 505 -24.21 -23.30 -7.36
CA PRO A 505 -24.29 -24.78 -7.36
C PRO A 505 -22.92 -25.49 -7.44
N SER A 506 -21.90 -24.79 -7.92
CA SER A 506 -20.52 -25.27 -7.99
C SER A 506 -19.55 -24.08 -7.94
N THR A 507 -18.37 -24.29 -7.36
CA THR A 507 -17.28 -23.32 -7.32
C THR A 507 -16.77 -22.90 -8.70
N ALA A 508 -17.10 -23.66 -9.76
CA ALA A 508 -16.73 -23.31 -11.12
C ALA A 508 -17.48 -22.06 -11.65
N TYR A 509 -18.74 -21.82 -11.22
CA TYR A 509 -19.55 -20.70 -11.73
C TYR A 509 -18.93 -19.34 -11.44
N PRO A 510 -18.57 -18.97 -10.19
CA PRO A 510 -17.94 -17.67 -9.94
C PRO A 510 -16.60 -17.54 -10.67
N ILE A 511 -15.81 -18.59 -10.80
CA ILE A 511 -14.55 -18.57 -11.55
C ILE A 511 -14.80 -18.27 -13.03
N ILE A 512 -15.80 -18.91 -13.66
CA ILE A 512 -16.15 -18.69 -15.06
C ILE A 512 -16.64 -17.25 -15.28
N ILE A 513 -17.51 -16.74 -14.40
CA ILE A 513 -18.05 -15.38 -14.51
C ILE A 513 -16.94 -14.34 -14.34
N ILE A 514 -16.09 -14.48 -13.34
CA ILE A 514 -14.96 -13.60 -13.08
C ILE A 514 -13.96 -13.64 -14.25
N SER A 515 -13.66 -14.83 -14.77
CA SER A 515 -12.80 -14.99 -15.94
C SER A 515 -13.42 -14.32 -17.17
N ALA A 516 -14.72 -14.45 -17.37
CA ALA A 516 -15.43 -13.77 -18.45
C ALA A 516 -15.39 -12.23 -18.28
N MET A 517 -15.59 -11.72 -17.08
CA MET A 517 -15.47 -10.28 -16.78
C MET A 517 -14.06 -9.77 -17.07
N ALA A 518 -13.03 -10.48 -16.66
CA ALA A 518 -11.63 -10.13 -16.93
C ALA A 518 -11.34 -10.16 -18.46
N ILE A 519 -11.79 -11.20 -19.18
CA ILE A 519 -11.63 -11.31 -20.63
C ILE A 519 -12.36 -10.16 -21.33
N ILE A 520 -13.59 -9.82 -20.91
CA ILE A 520 -14.34 -8.69 -21.47
C ILE A 520 -13.60 -7.38 -21.21
N SER A 521 -13.10 -7.15 -19.98
CA SER A 521 -12.31 -5.98 -19.65
C SER A 521 -11.10 -5.87 -20.59
N VAL A 522 -10.30 -6.91 -20.73
CA VAL A 522 -9.15 -6.93 -21.64
C VAL A 522 -9.55 -6.79 -23.11
N ALA A 523 -10.67 -7.41 -23.55
CA ALA A 523 -11.18 -7.28 -24.92
C ALA A 523 -11.63 -5.85 -25.28
N LEU A 524 -11.93 -5.01 -24.29
CA LEU A 524 -12.22 -3.58 -24.51
C LEU A 524 -10.96 -2.75 -24.79
N THR A 525 -9.75 -3.29 -24.58
CA THR A 525 -8.48 -2.58 -24.80
C THR A 525 -8.39 -1.88 -26.15
N PRO A 526 -8.71 -2.50 -27.30
CA PRO A 526 -8.62 -1.82 -28.59
C PRO A 526 -9.52 -0.59 -28.72
N TYR A 527 -10.71 -0.63 -28.07
CA TYR A 527 -11.64 0.50 -28.09
C TYR A 527 -11.16 1.66 -27.22
N VAL A 528 -10.61 1.34 -26.05
CA VAL A 528 -10.11 2.35 -25.10
C VAL A 528 -8.78 2.92 -25.58
N TYR A 529 -7.91 2.10 -26.16
CA TYR A 529 -6.61 2.51 -26.70
C TYR A 529 -6.72 3.38 -27.93
N ARG A 530 -7.80 3.22 -28.74
CA ARG A 530 -7.99 3.97 -29.97
C ARG A 530 -8.25 5.45 -29.68
N ASP A 531 -7.38 6.30 -30.20
CA ASP A 531 -7.56 7.75 -30.12
C ASP A 531 -8.51 8.23 -31.21
N SER A 532 -9.72 8.67 -30.82
CA SER A 532 -10.73 9.16 -31.75
C SER A 532 -10.42 10.55 -32.34
N SER A 533 -9.50 11.30 -31.71
CA SER A 533 -9.06 12.62 -32.22
C SER A 533 -8.22 12.46 -33.49
N VAL A 534 -7.42 11.42 -33.57
CA VAL A 534 -6.56 11.10 -34.74
C VAL A 534 -7.36 10.71 -35.98
N SER A 535 -8.55 10.14 -35.82
CA SER A 535 -9.37 9.71 -36.95
C SER A 535 -10.10 10.87 -37.65
N ASN A 536 -10.43 11.94 -36.93
CA ASN A 536 -11.15 13.08 -37.48
C ASN A 536 -10.25 14.02 -38.28
N GLU A 537 -8.97 14.22 -37.89
CA GLU A 537 -8.05 15.03 -38.68
C GLU A 537 -7.64 14.40 -40.02
N LYS A 538 -7.53 13.06 -40.09
CA LYS A 538 -7.28 12.37 -41.36
C LYS A 538 -8.46 12.45 -42.34
N PHE A 539 -9.70 12.52 -41.88
CA PHE A 539 -10.88 12.73 -42.71
C PHE A 539 -11.01 14.18 -43.19
N ILE A 540 -10.67 15.15 -42.31
CA ILE A 540 -10.73 16.59 -42.68
C ILE A 540 -9.65 16.94 -43.71
N ASN A 541 -8.45 16.39 -43.59
CA ASN A 541 -7.36 16.62 -44.53
C ASN A 541 -7.51 15.85 -45.86
N ALA A 542 -8.28 14.75 -45.90
CA ALA A 542 -8.61 14.01 -47.12
C ALA A 542 -9.76 14.68 -47.93
N GLU A 543 -10.56 15.56 -47.32
CA GLU A 543 -11.56 16.38 -48.03
C GLU A 543 -11.01 17.74 -48.48
N SER A 544 -9.76 18.10 -48.09
CA SER A 544 -9.09 19.35 -48.47
C SER A 544 -8.01 19.17 -49.57
N GLU A 545 -7.69 17.97 -49.98
CA GLU A 545 -6.92 17.62 -51.18
C GLU A 545 -7.89 17.16 -52.30
#